data_ee4cca8c4ffd7ef3b8664abdb9befd8b
#
_entry.id   ee4cca8c4ffd7ef3b8664abdb9befd8b
#
_cell.length_a   1.000
_cell.length_b   1.000
_cell.length_c   1.000
_cell.angle_alpha   90.00
_cell.angle_beta   90.00
_cell.angle_gamma   90.00
#
_symmetry.space_group_name_H-M   'P 1'
#
loop_
_entity.id
_entity.type
_entity.pdbx_description
1 polymer ?
#
loop_
_entity_poly.entity_id
_entity_poly.type
_entity_poly.pdbx_seq_one_letter_code
_entity_poly.pdbx_strand_id
1 'polypeptide(L)'
;SAFNGREDGTWENGTAAWEKRGIAVNVPEWQVDKCIQCNQCAYVCPHAVIRPFLATEAEAAASGTEWKQGLGDTKEYKFRIQISPLDCTGCSNCVDVCPAKEKALIMKPLESQLGQQKNWDYITKHIGYKKVVDKTKSVKNLQFEQPLFEFSGACGGCGETPYIKAISQLFGDRMMVANATGCTSIYSGSAPSTPYCKNADGRGPAWANSLFEDNAEFGLGMYVGAEKLRDRIQMLMEEAIAQCQRCSEELKGVMREWIEARVSSTRSAEVAARLVPMMEACGCDYCRQILELKDFLVKQSQWVIGGDGWAYDIGFGGLDHVLASGLDVNVLVLDTEVYSNTGGQSSKATPVGAVAKFASAGKRIRKKDLGAIAMTYGYVYVAQVSIG
;
A
#
# COMPACT_ATOMS: atom_id res chain seq x y z
N SER A 1 -10.87 -10.73 -28.05
CA SER A 1 -9.53 -10.66 -27.45
C SER A 1 -9.63 -10.16 -26.01
N ALA A 2 -8.82 -10.69 -25.10
CA ALA A 2 -8.74 -10.20 -23.71
C ALA A 2 -8.21 -8.76 -23.62
N PHE A 3 -7.67 -8.23 -24.70
CA PHE A 3 -7.15 -6.86 -24.81
C PHE A 3 -8.17 -5.84 -25.35
N ASN A 4 -9.34 -6.29 -25.82
CA ASN A 4 -10.38 -5.36 -26.29
C ASN A 4 -10.89 -4.53 -25.10
N GLY A 5 -10.90 -3.20 -25.24
CA GLY A 5 -11.27 -2.25 -24.19
C GLY A 5 -10.14 -1.99 -23.17
N ARG A 6 -8.89 -2.35 -23.50
CA ARG A 6 -7.69 -2.11 -22.69
C ARG A 6 -6.59 -1.47 -23.53
N GLU A 7 -6.98 -0.71 -24.54
CA GLU A 7 -6.07 -0.05 -25.49
C GLU A 7 -5.26 1.06 -24.81
N ASP A 8 -5.73 1.55 -23.69
CA ASP A 8 -5.04 2.50 -22.80
C ASP A 8 -4.01 1.84 -21.86
N GLY A 9 -3.85 0.51 -21.90
CA GLY A 9 -2.94 -0.24 -21.07
C GLY A 9 -3.39 -0.45 -19.61
N THR A 10 -4.65 -0.12 -19.28
CA THR A 10 -5.15 -0.32 -17.91
C THR A 10 -5.52 -1.77 -17.62
N TRP A 11 -5.27 -2.21 -16.39
CA TRP A 11 -5.59 -3.54 -15.87
C TRP A 11 -6.27 -3.46 -14.52
N GLU A 12 -7.07 -4.48 -14.21
CA GLU A 12 -7.82 -4.54 -12.96
C GLU A 12 -6.91 -4.82 -11.77
N ASN A 13 -7.16 -4.11 -10.67
CA ASN A 13 -6.54 -4.36 -9.38
C ASN A 13 -7.14 -5.61 -8.71
N GLY A 14 -6.34 -6.28 -7.86
CA GLY A 14 -6.81 -7.35 -6.98
C GLY A 14 -6.90 -8.72 -7.62
N THR A 15 -6.37 -8.91 -8.83
CA THR A 15 -6.44 -10.20 -9.53
C THR A 15 -5.63 -11.30 -8.83
N ALA A 16 -4.64 -10.97 -8.01
CA ALA A 16 -3.88 -11.94 -7.21
C ALA A 16 -4.78 -12.72 -6.23
N ALA A 17 -5.92 -12.18 -5.81
CA ALA A 17 -6.87 -12.85 -4.93
C ALA A 17 -7.47 -14.14 -5.54
N TRP A 18 -7.46 -14.27 -6.85
CA TRP A 18 -8.04 -15.41 -7.57
C TRP A 18 -7.08 -16.61 -7.73
N GLU A 19 -5.77 -16.41 -7.53
CA GLU A 19 -4.78 -17.44 -7.83
C GLU A 19 -4.85 -18.66 -6.90
N LYS A 20 -5.03 -18.47 -5.58
CA LYS A 20 -5.16 -19.54 -4.58
C LYS A 20 -4.18 -20.69 -4.81
N ARG A 21 -2.88 -20.38 -4.82
CA ARG A 21 -1.81 -21.28 -5.28
C ARG A 21 -1.64 -22.54 -4.42
N GLY A 22 -1.95 -22.47 -3.11
CA GLY A 22 -1.87 -23.59 -2.18
C GLY A 22 -0.48 -24.24 -2.09
N ILE A 23 0.59 -23.45 -2.19
CA ILE A 23 1.98 -23.95 -2.31
C ILE A 23 2.63 -24.29 -0.98
N ALA A 24 2.06 -23.87 0.15
CA ALA A 24 2.64 -24.11 1.46
C ALA A 24 2.43 -25.56 1.89
N VAL A 25 3.50 -26.22 2.37
CA VAL A 25 3.39 -27.56 3.01
C VAL A 25 2.71 -27.44 4.37
N ASN A 26 3.08 -26.39 5.13
CA ASN A 26 2.47 -26.08 6.42
C ASN A 26 2.01 -24.63 6.44
N VAL A 27 0.89 -24.37 7.12
CA VAL A 27 0.31 -23.03 7.32
C VAL A 27 0.04 -22.80 8.79
N PRO A 28 -0.01 -21.53 9.27
CA PRO A 28 -0.24 -21.28 10.67
C PRO A 28 -1.67 -21.55 11.09
N GLU A 29 -1.82 -22.19 12.25
CA GLU A 29 -3.07 -22.31 13.01
C GLU A 29 -3.04 -21.36 14.19
N TRP A 30 -4.11 -20.58 14.38
CA TRP A 30 -4.20 -19.62 15.48
C TRP A 30 -4.69 -20.27 16.76
N GLN A 31 -3.91 -20.10 17.83
CA GLN A 31 -4.23 -20.55 19.18
C GLN A 31 -4.87 -19.41 19.96
N VAL A 32 -6.19 -19.41 20.06
CA VAL A 32 -7.01 -18.31 20.56
C VAL A 32 -6.56 -17.87 21.97
N ASP A 33 -6.44 -18.82 22.89
CA ASP A 33 -6.14 -18.54 24.31
C ASP A 33 -4.76 -17.93 24.52
N LYS A 34 -3.79 -18.32 23.67
CA LYS A 34 -2.40 -17.87 23.79
C LYS A 34 -2.15 -16.49 23.16
N CYS A 35 -3.06 -16.01 22.35
CA CYS A 35 -2.88 -14.78 21.60
C CYS A 35 -3.00 -13.54 22.49
N ILE A 36 -1.99 -12.68 22.48
CA ILE A 36 -1.94 -11.41 23.22
C ILE A 36 -2.37 -10.20 22.38
N GLN A 37 -2.85 -10.42 21.14
CA GLN A 37 -3.40 -9.40 20.24
C GLN A 37 -2.37 -8.29 19.86
N CYS A 38 -1.10 -8.62 19.71
CA CYS A 38 -0.05 -7.66 19.35
C CYS A 38 0.01 -7.35 17.85
N ASN A 39 -0.61 -8.17 16.99
CA ASN A 39 -0.66 -8.07 15.53
C ASN A 39 0.72 -8.16 14.82
N GLN A 40 1.80 -8.54 15.50
CA GLN A 40 3.11 -8.67 14.86
C GLN A 40 3.11 -9.70 13.73
N CYS A 41 2.38 -10.80 13.88
CA CYS A 41 2.22 -11.82 12.84
C CYS A 41 1.59 -11.26 11.56
N ALA A 42 0.61 -10.35 11.68
CA ALA A 42 0.00 -9.69 10.54
C ALA A 42 0.98 -8.68 9.92
N TYR A 43 1.73 -7.97 10.75
CA TYR A 43 2.68 -6.96 10.31
C TYR A 43 3.79 -7.55 9.41
N VAL A 44 4.43 -8.63 9.86
CA VAL A 44 5.56 -9.25 9.13
C VAL A 44 5.14 -10.14 7.97
N CYS A 45 3.85 -10.42 7.80
CA CYS A 45 3.40 -11.34 6.77
C CYS A 45 3.63 -10.75 5.36
N PRO A 46 4.50 -11.37 4.52
CA PRO A 46 4.85 -10.82 3.21
C PRO A 46 3.69 -10.81 2.21
N HIS A 47 2.70 -11.68 2.40
CA HIS A 47 1.61 -11.89 1.46
C HIS A 47 0.25 -11.40 1.99
N ALA A 48 0.23 -10.73 3.16
CA ALA A 48 -1.00 -10.24 3.80
C ALA A 48 -2.06 -11.34 4.02
N VAL A 49 -1.63 -12.57 4.26
CA VAL A 49 -2.52 -13.73 4.44
C VAL A 49 -2.95 -13.94 5.90
N ILE A 50 -2.35 -13.21 6.84
CA ILE A 50 -2.70 -13.19 8.26
C ILE A 50 -3.22 -11.81 8.58
N ARG A 51 -4.47 -11.75 9.07
CA ARG A 51 -5.11 -10.46 9.37
C ARG A 51 -5.88 -10.51 10.69
N PRO A 52 -5.80 -9.46 11.51
CA PRO A 52 -6.69 -9.27 12.64
C PRO A 52 -8.02 -8.73 12.14
N PHE A 53 -9.10 -9.29 12.65
CA PHE A 53 -10.46 -8.79 12.41
C PHE A 53 -11.13 -8.43 13.72
N LEU A 54 -12.00 -7.45 13.65
CA LEU A 54 -12.90 -7.03 14.73
C LEU A 54 -14.34 -7.28 14.32
N ALA A 55 -15.13 -7.84 15.20
CA ALA A 55 -16.53 -8.14 14.97
C ALA A 55 -17.38 -7.69 16.16
N THR A 56 -18.63 -7.34 15.90
CA THR A 56 -19.63 -7.23 16.96
C THR A 56 -19.96 -8.63 17.51
N GLU A 57 -20.62 -8.71 18.67
CA GLU A 57 -21.06 -9.98 19.24
C GLU A 57 -21.92 -10.79 18.25
N ALA A 58 -22.85 -10.12 17.58
CA ALA A 58 -23.74 -10.74 16.59
C ALA A 58 -22.99 -11.26 15.35
N GLU A 59 -22.06 -10.48 14.82
CA GLU A 59 -21.21 -10.90 13.67
C GLU A 59 -20.30 -12.07 14.02
N ALA A 60 -19.73 -12.05 15.23
CA ALA A 60 -18.89 -13.14 15.72
C ALA A 60 -19.69 -14.44 15.86
N ALA A 61 -20.87 -14.37 16.46
CA ALA A 61 -21.78 -15.51 16.60
C ALA A 61 -22.23 -16.06 15.23
N ALA A 62 -22.57 -15.18 14.28
CA ALA A 62 -23.01 -15.57 12.94
C ALA A 62 -21.89 -16.24 12.12
N SER A 63 -20.62 -15.95 12.41
CA SER A 63 -19.49 -16.53 11.68
C SER A 63 -19.24 -18.01 11.97
N GLY A 64 -19.77 -18.54 13.08
CA GLY A 64 -19.54 -19.92 13.51
C GLY A 64 -18.09 -20.27 13.84
N THR A 65 -17.22 -19.27 14.03
CA THR A 65 -15.79 -19.46 14.34
C THR A 65 -15.44 -18.95 15.75
N GLU A 66 -14.26 -19.30 16.23
CA GLU A 66 -13.81 -18.84 17.54
C GLU A 66 -13.35 -17.39 17.49
N TRP A 67 -13.73 -16.63 18.51
CA TRP A 67 -13.31 -15.25 18.75
C TRP A 67 -12.95 -15.10 20.22
N LYS A 68 -12.14 -14.10 20.52
CA LYS A 68 -11.90 -13.70 21.90
C LYS A 68 -12.23 -12.23 22.11
N GLN A 69 -12.36 -11.80 23.37
CA GLN A 69 -12.62 -10.41 23.67
C GLN A 69 -11.45 -9.53 23.22
N GLY A 70 -11.71 -8.41 22.54
CA GLY A 70 -10.73 -7.40 22.21
C GLY A 70 -10.11 -6.76 23.46
N LEU A 71 -8.89 -6.20 23.31
CA LEU A 71 -8.15 -5.56 24.39
C LEU A 71 -7.91 -4.07 24.10
N GLY A 72 -7.86 -3.24 25.15
CA GLY A 72 -7.60 -1.81 25.01
C GLY A 72 -8.64 -1.10 24.19
N ASP A 73 -8.23 -0.39 23.14
CA ASP A 73 -9.11 0.39 22.26
C ASP A 73 -10.15 -0.46 21.49
N THR A 74 -9.99 -1.78 21.48
CA THR A 74 -10.89 -2.73 20.79
C THR A 74 -11.76 -3.53 21.75
N LYS A 75 -11.82 -3.18 23.03
CA LYS A 75 -12.54 -3.93 24.09
C LYS A 75 -14.04 -4.13 23.85
N GLU A 76 -14.66 -3.31 23.03
CA GLU A 76 -16.10 -3.40 22.68
C GLU A 76 -16.37 -4.38 21.53
N TYR A 77 -15.32 -4.95 20.95
CA TYR A 77 -15.40 -5.88 19.83
C TYR A 77 -14.82 -7.24 20.18
N LYS A 78 -15.25 -8.25 19.45
CA LYS A 78 -14.56 -9.55 19.39
C LYS A 78 -13.38 -9.45 18.43
N PHE A 79 -12.29 -10.10 18.81
CA PHE A 79 -11.02 -10.13 18.07
C PHE A 79 -10.73 -11.52 17.54
N ARG A 80 -10.22 -11.62 16.33
CA ARG A 80 -9.74 -12.86 15.72
C ARG A 80 -8.54 -12.58 14.80
N ILE A 81 -7.56 -13.49 14.82
CA ILE A 81 -6.58 -13.64 13.73
C ILE A 81 -7.13 -14.66 12.75
N GLN A 82 -7.30 -14.26 11.49
CA GLN A 82 -7.70 -15.15 10.41
C GLN A 82 -6.59 -15.30 9.39
N ILE A 83 -6.43 -16.52 8.90
CA ILE A 83 -5.42 -16.90 7.90
C ILE A 83 -6.13 -17.29 6.61
N SER A 84 -5.56 -16.91 5.44
CA SER A 84 -5.87 -17.46 4.13
C SER A 84 -4.88 -18.59 3.82
N PRO A 85 -5.25 -19.86 3.99
CA PRO A 85 -4.29 -20.97 3.87
C PRO A 85 -3.81 -21.18 2.43
N LEU A 86 -4.65 -20.96 1.43
CA LEU A 86 -4.31 -21.15 0.02
C LEU A 86 -3.40 -20.05 -0.55
N ASP A 87 -3.30 -18.89 0.11
CA ASP A 87 -2.42 -17.80 -0.28
C ASP A 87 -1.12 -17.77 0.55
N CYS A 88 -1.01 -18.62 1.58
CA CYS A 88 0.16 -18.72 2.43
C CYS A 88 1.32 -19.40 1.70
N THR A 89 2.55 -18.90 1.91
CA THR A 89 3.78 -19.50 1.35
C THR A 89 4.55 -20.37 2.35
N GLY A 90 4.06 -20.51 3.60
CA GLY A 90 4.65 -21.39 4.61
C GLY A 90 5.98 -20.90 5.20
N CYS A 91 6.31 -19.63 5.09
CA CYS A 91 7.62 -19.06 5.49
C CYS A 91 7.92 -19.04 6.99
N SER A 92 6.94 -19.27 7.86
CA SER A 92 7.03 -19.29 9.33
C SER A 92 7.33 -17.96 10.04
N ASN A 93 7.61 -16.85 9.34
CA ASN A 93 7.91 -15.54 9.97
C ASN A 93 6.91 -15.15 11.07
N CYS A 94 5.63 -15.44 10.85
CA CYS A 94 4.57 -15.11 11.82
C CYS A 94 4.67 -15.90 13.14
N VAL A 95 5.19 -17.12 13.09
CA VAL A 95 5.45 -17.96 14.28
C VAL A 95 6.69 -17.46 14.99
N ASP A 96 7.77 -17.17 14.23
CA ASP A 96 9.05 -16.76 14.79
C ASP A 96 8.94 -15.44 15.55
N VAL A 97 8.25 -14.45 14.98
CA VAL A 97 8.06 -13.12 15.59
C VAL A 97 7.04 -13.11 16.74
N CYS A 98 6.25 -14.16 16.91
CA CYS A 98 5.22 -14.18 17.95
C CYS A 98 5.83 -14.08 19.35
N PRO A 99 5.55 -13.01 20.14
CA PRO A 99 6.16 -12.79 21.45
C PRO A 99 5.42 -13.48 22.59
N ALA A 100 4.29 -14.17 22.31
CA ALA A 100 3.56 -14.89 23.34
C ALA A 100 4.44 -15.98 23.98
N LYS A 101 4.36 -16.13 25.31
CA LYS A 101 5.16 -17.10 26.07
C LYS A 101 5.03 -18.51 25.50
N GLU A 102 3.81 -18.91 25.20
CA GLU A 102 3.51 -20.06 24.36
C GLU A 102 3.01 -19.50 23.02
N LYS A 103 3.70 -19.85 21.92
CA LYS A 103 3.37 -19.31 20.59
C LYS A 103 1.87 -19.39 20.29
N ALA A 104 1.31 -18.26 19.88
CA ALA A 104 -0.09 -18.16 19.50
C ALA A 104 -0.36 -18.62 18.05
N LEU A 105 0.68 -18.98 17.33
CA LEU A 105 0.61 -19.56 15.98
C LEU A 105 1.48 -20.82 15.95
N ILE A 106 0.93 -21.88 15.37
CA ILE A 106 1.62 -23.18 15.23
C ILE A 106 1.48 -23.62 13.78
N MET A 107 2.60 -24.00 13.13
CA MET A 107 2.56 -24.52 11.75
C MET A 107 1.93 -25.91 11.73
N LYS A 108 0.95 -26.10 10.87
CA LYS A 108 0.20 -27.35 10.67
C LYS A 108 0.15 -27.71 9.18
N PRO A 109 0.05 -29.00 8.82
CA PRO A 109 -0.12 -29.40 7.42
C PRO A 109 -1.28 -28.66 6.77
N LEU A 110 -1.10 -28.21 5.53
CA LEU A 110 -2.10 -27.43 4.77
C LEU A 110 -3.46 -28.15 4.74
N GLU A 111 -3.46 -29.45 4.49
CA GLU A 111 -4.68 -30.25 4.38
C GLU A 111 -5.55 -30.18 5.64
N SER A 112 -4.91 -30.09 6.82
CA SER A 112 -5.62 -29.96 8.10
C SER A 112 -6.23 -28.58 8.31
N GLN A 113 -5.82 -27.58 7.53
CA GLN A 113 -6.17 -26.17 7.68
C GLN A 113 -7.04 -25.62 6.53
N LEU A 114 -7.43 -26.44 5.57
CA LEU A 114 -8.27 -26.01 4.43
C LEU A 114 -9.62 -25.43 4.88
N GLY A 115 -10.13 -25.85 6.03
CA GLY A 115 -11.36 -25.31 6.62
C GLY A 115 -11.25 -23.80 6.92
N GLN A 116 -10.05 -23.28 7.17
CA GLN A 116 -9.83 -21.83 7.38
C GLN A 116 -10.16 -20.99 6.14
N GLN A 117 -10.12 -21.56 4.92
CA GLN A 117 -10.48 -20.82 3.71
C GLN A 117 -11.95 -20.36 3.75
N LYS A 118 -12.86 -21.22 4.20
CA LYS A 118 -14.28 -20.87 4.35
C LYS A 118 -14.47 -19.74 5.36
N ASN A 119 -13.72 -19.80 6.45
CA ASN A 119 -13.76 -18.74 7.48
C ASN A 119 -13.21 -17.42 6.94
N TRP A 120 -12.10 -17.48 6.18
CA TRP A 120 -11.54 -16.32 5.50
C TRP A 120 -12.54 -15.67 4.55
N ASP A 121 -13.15 -16.45 3.67
CA ASP A 121 -14.11 -15.97 2.68
C ASP A 121 -15.34 -15.36 3.36
N TYR A 122 -15.85 -15.98 4.42
CA TYR A 122 -16.96 -15.45 5.19
C TYR A 122 -16.60 -14.12 5.87
N ILE A 123 -15.51 -14.08 6.62
CA ILE A 123 -15.09 -12.92 7.41
C ILE A 123 -14.78 -11.71 6.50
N THR A 124 -14.05 -11.93 5.43
CA THR A 124 -13.70 -10.84 4.50
C THR A 124 -14.91 -10.27 3.78
N LYS A 125 -15.91 -11.12 3.45
CA LYS A 125 -17.10 -10.72 2.72
C LYS A 125 -18.19 -10.11 3.61
N HIS A 126 -18.39 -10.63 4.82
CA HIS A 126 -19.55 -10.30 5.65
C HIS A 126 -19.23 -9.44 6.88
N ILE A 127 -18.01 -9.50 7.41
CA ILE A 127 -17.57 -8.72 8.56
C ILE A 127 -16.73 -7.52 8.10
N GLY A 128 -15.75 -7.76 7.23
CA GLY A 128 -14.87 -6.72 6.68
C GLY A 128 -13.97 -6.07 7.73
N TYR A 129 -13.58 -4.83 7.47
CA TYR A 129 -12.66 -4.06 8.31
C TYR A 129 -13.38 -2.94 9.06
N LYS A 130 -13.19 -2.88 10.38
CA LYS A 130 -13.79 -1.87 11.25
C LYS A 130 -12.81 -0.72 11.47
N LYS A 131 -13.19 0.51 11.10
CA LYS A 131 -12.40 1.74 11.31
C LYS A 131 -12.64 2.29 12.72
N VAL A 132 -12.27 1.53 13.75
CA VAL A 132 -12.54 1.85 15.17
C VAL A 132 -11.30 2.24 15.96
N VAL A 133 -10.13 2.15 15.37
CA VAL A 133 -8.86 2.55 15.97
C VAL A 133 -8.14 3.52 15.05
N ASP A 134 -7.36 4.43 15.63
CA ASP A 134 -6.51 5.33 14.86
C ASP A 134 -5.30 4.56 14.32
N LYS A 135 -5.28 4.37 12.99
CA LYS A 135 -4.24 3.63 12.28
C LYS A 135 -2.85 4.30 12.35
N THR A 136 -2.79 5.60 12.64
CA THR A 136 -1.52 6.35 12.69
C THR A 136 -0.83 6.23 14.05
N LYS A 137 -1.54 5.76 15.08
CA LYS A 137 -1.08 5.73 16.46
C LYS A 137 -0.03 4.65 16.72
N SER A 138 -0.09 3.55 15.99
CA SER A 138 0.87 2.44 16.14
C SER A 138 0.79 1.46 14.97
N VAL A 139 1.90 0.71 14.76
CA VAL A 139 1.94 -0.40 13.80
C VAL A 139 0.88 -1.47 14.12
N LYS A 140 0.61 -1.72 15.41
CA LYS A 140 -0.46 -2.62 15.86
C LYS A 140 -1.83 -2.18 15.35
N ASN A 141 -2.15 -0.89 15.51
CA ASN A 141 -3.44 -0.34 15.08
C ASN A 141 -3.57 -0.34 13.56
N LEU A 142 -2.46 -0.05 12.85
CA LEU A 142 -2.42 -0.09 11.39
C LEU A 142 -2.89 -1.44 10.83
N GLN A 143 -2.59 -2.55 11.51
CA GLN A 143 -2.95 -3.88 11.00
C GLN A 143 -4.46 -4.15 10.95
N PHE A 144 -5.29 -3.36 11.63
CA PHE A 144 -6.75 -3.45 11.50
C PHE A 144 -7.29 -2.80 10.21
N GLU A 145 -6.47 -2.03 9.50
CA GLU A 145 -6.83 -1.53 8.16
C GLU A 145 -6.68 -2.62 7.11
N GLN A 146 -7.53 -2.59 6.09
CA GLN A 146 -7.39 -3.49 4.94
C GLN A 146 -6.04 -3.25 4.24
N PRO A 147 -5.20 -4.27 4.08
CA PRO A 147 -4.06 -4.16 3.18
C PRO A 147 -4.56 -3.97 1.74
N LEU A 148 -4.04 -2.96 1.05
CA LEU A 148 -4.34 -2.76 -0.38
C LEU A 148 -3.19 -3.25 -1.27
N PHE A 149 -2.39 -4.15 -0.71
CA PHE A 149 -1.38 -4.96 -1.38
C PHE A 149 -1.39 -6.35 -0.74
N GLU A 150 -1.80 -7.37 -1.50
CA GLU A 150 -2.04 -8.72 -0.98
C GLU A 150 -1.72 -9.82 -1.99
N PHE A 151 -1.36 -11.00 -1.49
CA PHE A 151 -1.16 -12.22 -2.26
C PHE A 151 -0.18 -12.08 -3.43
N SER A 152 0.83 -11.25 -3.27
CA SER A 152 1.83 -11.00 -4.30
C SER A 152 2.64 -12.26 -4.67
N GLY A 153 3.24 -12.26 -5.85
CA GLY A 153 4.17 -13.31 -6.30
C GLY A 153 5.57 -13.23 -5.68
N ALA A 154 5.75 -12.50 -4.57
CA ALA A 154 7.02 -12.40 -3.87
C ALA A 154 7.45 -13.73 -3.25
N CYS A 155 8.74 -13.85 -2.95
CA CYS A 155 9.32 -15.03 -2.29
C CYS A 155 8.67 -15.32 -0.93
N GLY A 156 8.66 -16.56 -0.51
CA GLY A 156 8.33 -16.93 0.86
C GLY A 156 9.30 -16.25 1.84
N GLY A 157 8.75 -15.47 2.78
CA GLY A 157 9.57 -14.70 3.73
C GLY A 157 10.18 -13.41 3.18
N CYS A 158 9.69 -12.88 2.05
CA CYS A 158 10.16 -11.61 1.48
C CYS A 158 10.16 -10.49 2.53
N GLY A 159 11.30 -9.80 2.66
CA GLY A 159 11.48 -8.68 3.59
C GLY A 159 11.00 -7.32 3.05
N GLU A 160 10.67 -7.21 1.76
CA GLU A 160 10.26 -5.95 1.12
C GLU A 160 8.76 -5.70 1.22
N THR A 161 7.95 -6.72 0.91
CA THR A 161 6.49 -6.59 0.78
C THR A 161 5.76 -6.14 2.05
N PRO A 162 6.21 -6.42 3.30
CA PRO A 162 5.58 -5.87 4.49
C PRO A 162 5.59 -4.34 4.55
N TYR A 163 6.63 -3.68 4.01
CA TYR A 163 6.68 -2.21 3.91
C TYR A 163 5.66 -1.68 2.91
N ILE A 164 5.57 -2.29 1.72
CA ILE A 164 4.57 -1.91 0.71
C ILE A 164 3.16 -2.11 1.27
N LYS A 165 2.91 -3.22 1.96
CA LYS A 165 1.65 -3.47 2.65
C LYS A 165 1.33 -2.35 3.64
N ALA A 166 2.27 -1.97 4.52
CA ALA A 166 2.06 -0.94 5.52
C ALA A 166 1.73 0.43 4.90
N ILE A 167 2.47 0.86 3.87
CA ILE A 167 2.15 2.12 3.17
C ILE A 167 0.81 2.04 2.42
N SER A 168 0.44 0.87 1.89
CA SER A 168 -0.88 0.68 1.26
C SER A 168 -2.02 0.77 2.27
N GLN A 169 -1.83 0.36 3.52
CA GLN A 169 -2.80 0.51 4.60
C GLN A 169 -2.93 1.99 5.04
N LEU A 170 -1.83 2.76 4.99
CA LEU A 170 -1.83 4.18 5.35
C LEU A 170 -2.41 5.08 4.24
N PHE A 171 -2.02 4.84 2.99
CA PHE A 171 -2.21 5.78 1.88
C PHE A 171 -2.94 5.17 0.68
N GLY A 172 -3.19 3.86 0.66
CA GLY A 172 -3.58 3.12 -0.54
C GLY A 172 -4.85 3.60 -1.22
N ASP A 173 -5.79 4.21 -0.50
CA ASP A 173 -7.03 4.78 -1.03
C ASP A 173 -6.82 5.98 -1.99
N ARG A 174 -5.64 6.58 -1.97
CA ARG A 174 -5.23 7.74 -2.76
C ARG A 174 -3.78 7.66 -3.27
N MET A 175 -3.21 6.47 -3.29
CA MET A 175 -1.80 6.23 -3.61
C MET A 175 -1.59 6.10 -5.12
N MET A 176 -0.59 6.81 -5.64
CA MET A 176 -0.06 6.65 -6.99
C MET A 176 1.37 6.11 -6.88
N VAL A 177 1.68 5.07 -7.62
CA VAL A 177 2.97 4.36 -7.54
C VAL A 177 3.66 4.38 -8.89
N ALA A 178 4.86 4.95 -8.94
CA ALA A 178 5.85 4.75 -9.98
C ALA A 178 6.86 3.71 -9.48
N ASN A 179 6.99 2.59 -10.17
CA ASN A 179 7.81 1.47 -9.72
C ASN A 179 8.98 1.22 -10.66
N ALA A 180 10.20 1.18 -10.13
CA ALA A 180 11.38 0.79 -10.88
C ALA A 180 11.37 -0.71 -11.18
N THR A 181 11.81 -1.09 -12.37
CA THR A 181 11.99 -2.50 -12.73
C THR A 181 12.95 -3.20 -11.76
N GLY A 182 12.56 -4.35 -11.25
CA GLY A 182 13.29 -5.16 -10.27
C GLY A 182 12.35 -6.09 -9.53
N CYS A 183 12.71 -6.58 -8.33
CA CYS A 183 11.82 -7.39 -7.50
C CYS A 183 10.49 -6.69 -7.26
N THR A 184 10.54 -5.41 -6.92
CA THR A 184 9.35 -4.59 -6.61
C THR A 184 8.34 -4.52 -7.75
N SER A 185 8.79 -4.46 -9.01
CA SER A 185 7.90 -4.49 -10.17
C SER A 185 7.41 -5.90 -10.48
N ILE A 186 8.28 -6.90 -10.35
CA ILE A 186 7.94 -8.30 -10.69
C ILE A 186 6.80 -8.80 -9.80
N TYR A 187 6.90 -8.63 -8.49
CA TYR A 187 5.84 -9.10 -7.60
C TYR A 187 4.62 -8.16 -7.52
N SER A 188 4.71 -6.92 -8.05
CA SER A 188 3.62 -5.95 -7.99
C SER A 188 2.68 -5.95 -9.20
N GLY A 189 3.12 -6.41 -10.38
CA GLY A 189 2.26 -6.37 -11.57
C GLY A 189 2.88 -6.94 -12.84
N SER A 190 4.20 -7.20 -12.89
CA SER A 190 4.83 -7.85 -14.05
C SER A 190 4.59 -9.37 -14.06
N ALA A 191 4.25 -9.96 -12.91
CA ALA A 191 3.63 -11.28 -12.85
C ALA A 191 2.19 -11.21 -13.41
N PRO A 192 1.58 -12.34 -13.79
CA PRO A 192 0.26 -12.32 -14.45
C PRO A 192 -0.90 -11.80 -13.58
N SER A 193 -0.67 -11.54 -12.31
CA SER A 193 -1.68 -11.05 -11.37
C SER A 193 -1.23 -9.76 -10.67
N THR A 194 -2.21 -8.93 -10.30
CA THR A 194 -1.99 -7.65 -9.64
C THR A 194 -2.33 -7.76 -8.15
N PRO A 195 -1.35 -7.62 -7.24
CA PRO A 195 -1.57 -7.68 -5.80
C PRO A 195 -2.15 -6.39 -5.21
N TYR A 196 -1.99 -5.24 -5.86
CA TYR A 196 -2.70 -4.03 -5.46
C TYR A 196 -4.20 -4.23 -5.64
N CYS A 197 -4.99 -3.90 -4.60
CA CYS A 197 -6.42 -4.14 -4.58
C CYS A 197 -7.19 -2.90 -4.12
N LYS A 198 -8.53 -2.97 -4.16
CA LYS A 198 -9.42 -1.88 -3.77
C LYS A 198 -10.06 -2.16 -2.41
N ASN A 199 -10.35 -1.09 -1.67
CA ASN A 199 -11.16 -1.15 -0.46
C ASN A 199 -12.67 -1.25 -0.79
N ALA A 200 -13.50 -1.28 0.26
CA ALA A 200 -14.95 -1.34 0.12
C ALA A 200 -15.56 -0.14 -0.63
N ASP A 201 -14.87 1.01 -0.63
CA ASP A 201 -15.28 2.22 -1.35
C ASP A 201 -14.85 2.20 -2.82
N GLY A 202 -14.28 1.09 -3.32
CA GLY A 202 -13.79 0.93 -4.68
C GLY A 202 -12.49 1.68 -4.98
N ARG A 203 -11.79 2.19 -3.95
CA ARG A 203 -10.54 2.93 -4.07
C ARG A 203 -9.34 2.06 -3.73
N GLY A 204 -8.26 2.24 -4.49
CA GLY A 204 -7.00 1.52 -4.29
C GLY A 204 -5.85 2.18 -5.03
N PRO A 205 -4.61 1.71 -4.85
CA PRO A 205 -3.44 2.27 -5.51
C PRO A 205 -3.55 2.20 -7.03
N ALA A 206 -3.13 3.30 -7.70
CA ALA A 206 -2.80 3.30 -9.11
C ALA A 206 -1.30 2.98 -9.24
N TRP A 207 -0.96 1.91 -9.96
CA TRP A 207 0.41 1.44 -10.11
C TRP A 207 0.83 1.46 -11.57
N ALA A 208 2.03 1.98 -11.82
CA ALA A 208 2.67 1.91 -13.12
C ALA A 208 4.14 1.54 -12.97
N ASN A 209 4.63 0.69 -13.88
CA ASN A 209 6.03 0.34 -13.96
C ASN A 209 6.75 1.25 -14.95
N SER A 210 7.97 1.66 -14.61
CA SER A 210 8.89 2.30 -15.54
C SER A 210 10.16 1.48 -15.70
N LEU A 211 11.06 1.93 -16.57
CA LEU A 211 12.39 1.38 -16.65
C LEU A 211 13.14 1.67 -15.34
N PHE A 212 14.15 0.87 -15.07
CA PHE A 212 14.81 0.96 -13.80
C PHE A 212 15.78 2.15 -13.70
N GLU A 213 16.16 2.73 -14.83
CA GLU A 213 16.98 3.93 -14.95
C GLU A 213 16.19 5.24 -14.82
N ASP A 214 14.90 5.29 -15.16
CA ASP A 214 14.11 6.54 -15.29
C ASP A 214 12.95 6.67 -14.28
N ASN A 215 12.88 5.79 -13.31
CA ASN A 215 11.71 5.71 -12.42
C ASN A 215 11.47 6.98 -11.59
N ALA A 216 12.53 7.67 -11.18
CA ALA A 216 12.38 8.88 -10.39
C ALA A 216 11.70 9.98 -11.22
N GLU A 217 12.15 10.17 -12.45
CA GLU A 217 11.62 11.14 -13.42
C GLU A 217 10.20 10.79 -13.82
N PHE A 218 9.92 9.50 -14.05
CA PHE A 218 8.58 9.01 -14.34
C PHE A 218 7.60 9.34 -13.19
N GLY A 219 8.01 9.05 -11.95
CA GLY A 219 7.21 9.36 -10.76
C GLY A 219 7.00 10.85 -10.55
N LEU A 220 8.02 11.68 -10.85
CA LEU A 220 7.89 13.12 -10.87
C LEU A 220 6.87 13.60 -11.91
N GLY A 221 6.92 13.01 -13.12
CA GLY A 221 5.97 13.29 -14.18
C GLY A 221 4.52 12.97 -13.79
N MET A 222 4.29 11.83 -13.11
CA MET A 222 2.98 11.46 -12.57
C MET A 222 2.49 12.50 -11.56
N TYR A 223 3.34 12.94 -10.65
CA TYR A 223 3.01 13.98 -9.68
C TYR A 223 2.62 15.30 -10.35
N VAL A 224 3.45 15.78 -11.26
CA VAL A 224 3.21 17.05 -11.98
C VAL A 224 1.92 16.96 -12.80
N GLY A 225 1.66 15.83 -13.46
CA GLY A 225 0.43 15.58 -14.21
C GLY A 225 -0.80 15.68 -13.31
N ALA A 226 -0.78 15.00 -12.15
CA ALA A 226 -1.88 15.04 -11.19
C ALA A 226 -2.12 16.46 -10.65
N GLU A 227 -1.06 17.21 -10.29
CA GLU A 227 -1.19 18.59 -9.83
C GLU A 227 -1.73 19.52 -10.93
N LYS A 228 -1.37 19.34 -12.20
CA LYS A 228 -1.94 20.11 -13.32
C LYS A 228 -3.43 19.84 -13.52
N LEU A 229 -3.89 18.62 -13.32
CA LEU A 229 -5.33 18.33 -13.32
C LEU A 229 -6.05 18.99 -12.16
N ARG A 230 -5.43 19.04 -10.99
CA ARG A 230 -5.95 19.75 -9.81
C ARG A 230 -5.95 21.28 -10.00
N ASP A 231 -4.94 21.84 -10.65
CA ASP A 231 -4.91 23.25 -11.05
C ASP A 231 -6.09 23.57 -12.00
N ARG A 232 -6.36 22.68 -12.97
CA ARG A 232 -7.53 22.82 -13.86
C ARG A 232 -8.86 22.77 -13.10
N ILE A 233 -9.00 21.87 -12.12
CA ILE A 233 -10.20 21.82 -11.27
C ILE A 233 -10.38 23.16 -10.53
N GLN A 234 -9.32 23.70 -9.94
CA GLN A 234 -9.36 24.99 -9.25
C GLN A 234 -9.80 26.12 -10.18
N MET A 235 -9.21 26.20 -11.38
CA MET A 235 -9.58 27.21 -12.39
C MET A 235 -11.07 27.12 -12.75
N LEU A 236 -11.57 25.90 -13.01
CA LEU A 236 -12.99 25.67 -13.32
C LEU A 236 -13.92 26.09 -12.16
N MET A 237 -13.50 25.85 -10.91
CA MET A 237 -14.25 26.30 -9.73
C MET A 237 -14.25 27.82 -9.58
N GLU A 238 -13.11 28.47 -9.76
CA GLU A 238 -12.99 29.94 -9.72
C GLU A 238 -13.89 30.60 -10.79
N GLU A 239 -13.91 30.06 -12.01
CA GLU A 239 -14.80 30.52 -13.07
C GLU A 239 -16.29 30.26 -12.73
N ALA A 240 -16.61 29.10 -12.17
CA ALA A 240 -17.98 28.77 -11.76
C ALA A 240 -18.47 29.70 -10.64
N ILE A 241 -17.62 30.00 -9.68
CA ILE A 241 -17.92 30.94 -8.60
C ILE A 241 -18.22 32.34 -9.15
N ALA A 242 -17.44 32.79 -10.12
CA ALA A 242 -17.57 34.14 -10.68
C ALA A 242 -18.75 34.30 -11.66
N GLN A 243 -19.01 33.28 -12.50
CA GLN A 243 -19.88 33.45 -13.67
C GLN A 243 -21.11 32.53 -13.70
N CYS A 244 -21.10 31.37 -13.00
CA CYS A 244 -22.20 30.43 -13.10
C CYS A 244 -23.44 30.88 -12.32
N GLN A 245 -24.53 31.13 -13.04
CA GLN A 245 -25.82 31.49 -12.45
C GLN A 245 -26.60 30.27 -11.94
N ARG A 246 -26.27 29.06 -12.39
CA ARG A 246 -26.93 27.79 -11.96
C ARG A 246 -26.34 27.25 -10.65
N CYS A 247 -25.10 27.59 -10.32
CA CYS A 247 -24.49 27.19 -9.06
C CYS A 247 -25.09 28.00 -7.91
N SER A 248 -25.65 27.30 -6.92
CA SER A 248 -26.15 27.93 -5.70
C SER A 248 -25.00 28.56 -4.91
N GLU A 249 -25.29 29.56 -4.09
CA GLU A 249 -24.25 30.16 -3.22
C GLU A 249 -23.67 29.16 -2.21
N GLU A 250 -24.46 28.17 -1.82
CA GLU A 250 -23.97 27.07 -1.00
C GLU A 250 -22.90 26.24 -1.73
N LEU A 251 -23.18 25.82 -2.98
CA LEU A 251 -22.22 25.11 -3.81
C LEU A 251 -20.94 25.91 -4.05
N LYS A 252 -21.08 27.22 -4.34
CA LYS A 252 -19.93 28.12 -4.49
C LYS A 252 -19.12 28.23 -3.19
N GLY A 253 -19.78 28.20 -2.03
CA GLY A 253 -19.15 28.17 -0.72
C GLY A 253 -18.28 26.90 -0.53
N VAL A 254 -18.81 25.73 -0.89
CA VAL A 254 -18.06 24.45 -0.81
C VAL A 254 -16.92 24.42 -1.82
N MET A 255 -17.07 25.01 -3.01
CA MET A 255 -15.96 25.18 -3.97
C MET A 255 -14.81 26.02 -3.39
N ARG A 256 -15.10 27.14 -2.73
CA ARG A 256 -14.06 27.96 -2.04
C ARG A 256 -13.37 27.15 -0.94
N GLU A 257 -14.14 26.40 -0.17
CA GLU A 257 -13.58 25.52 0.86
C GLU A 257 -12.63 24.45 0.27
N TRP A 258 -12.98 23.88 -0.89
CA TRP A 258 -12.10 22.93 -1.57
C TRP A 258 -10.78 23.57 -2.01
N ILE A 259 -10.84 24.78 -2.57
CA ILE A 259 -9.63 25.53 -2.99
C ILE A 259 -8.67 25.72 -1.81
N GLU A 260 -9.18 26.03 -0.62
CA GLU A 260 -8.37 26.13 0.61
C GLU A 260 -7.89 24.77 1.12
N ALA A 261 -8.73 23.72 0.97
CA ALA A 261 -8.46 22.37 1.46
C ALA A 261 -7.55 21.54 0.55
N ARG A 262 -7.33 21.98 -0.71
CA ARG A 262 -6.67 21.15 -1.75
C ARG A 262 -5.28 20.64 -1.36
N VAL A 263 -4.55 21.33 -0.50
CA VAL A 263 -3.21 20.94 -0.06
C VAL A 263 -3.21 19.82 0.99
N SER A 264 -4.35 19.51 1.59
CA SER A 264 -4.52 18.48 2.61
C SER A 264 -5.33 17.30 2.07
N SER A 265 -4.78 16.10 2.14
CA SER A 265 -5.48 14.89 1.70
C SER A 265 -6.77 14.62 2.50
N THR A 266 -6.73 14.79 3.82
CA THR A 266 -7.90 14.58 4.69
C THR A 266 -8.98 15.62 4.43
N ARG A 267 -8.63 16.91 4.47
CA ARG A 267 -9.60 17.99 4.25
C ARG A 267 -10.17 17.95 2.82
N SER A 268 -9.34 17.71 1.79
CA SER A 268 -9.84 17.62 0.43
C SER A 268 -10.79 16.43 0.24
N ALA A 269 -10.58 15.31 0.94
CA ALA A 269 -11.50 14.17 0.90
C ALA A 269 -12.86 14.49 1.56
N GLU A 270 -12.83 15.15 2.72
CA GLU A 270 -14.06 15.58 3.43
C GLU A 270 -14.90 16.55 2.59
N VAL A 271 -14.23 17.53 1.97
CA VAL A 271 -14.91 18.49 1.11
C VAL A 271 -15.41 17.84 -0.18
N ALA A 272 -14.61 16.98 -0.82
CA ALA A 272 -15.00 16.27 -2.03
C ALA A 272 -16.26 15.42 -1.82
N ALA A 273 -16.40 14.77 -0.65
CA ALA A 273 -17.57 13.96 -0.32
C ALA A 273 -18.88 14.77 -0.29
N ARG A 274 -18.82 16.06 0.08
CA ARG A 274 -19.97 16.99 0.03
C ARG A 274 -20.13 17.60 -1.36
N LEU A 275 -19.04 17.93 -2.00
CA LEU A 275 -18.99 18.67 -3.27
C LEU A 275 -19.55 17.86 -4.44
N VAL A 276 -19.18 16.58 -4.55
CA VAL A 276 -19.58 15.71 -5.69
C VAL A 276 -21.09 15.62 -5.83
N PRO A 277 -21.89 15.26 -4.79
CA PRO A 277 -23.35 15.21 -4.93
C PRO A 277 -23.98 16.56 -5.29
N MET A 278 -23.43 17.66 -4.79
CA MET A 278 -23.95 19.00 -5.12
C MET A 278 -23.66 19.39 -6.57
N MET A 279 -22.51 19.02 -7.11
CA MET A 279 -22.19 19.24 -8.52
C MET A 279 -23.03 18.37 -9.46
N GLU A 280 -23.29 17.12 -9.09
CA GLU A 280 -24.19 16.22 -9.83
C GLU A 280 -25.61 16.80 -9.90
N ALA A 281 -26.10 17.34 -8.78
CA ALA A 281 -27.42 18.00 -8.73
C ALA A 281 -27.48 19.30 -9.54
N CYS A 282 -26.41 20.10 -9.57
CA CYS A 282 -26.33 21.34 -10.35
C CYS A 282 -26.31 21.08 -11.85
N GLY A 283 -25.50 20.14 -12.34
CA GLY A 283 -25.39 19.69 -13.73
C GLY A 283 -25.04 20.80 -14.74
N CYS A 284 -24.43 21.92 -14.32
CA CYS A 284 -23.94 22.94 -15.25
C CYS A 284 -22.64 22.48 -15.93
N ASP A 285 -22.19 23.21 -16.97
CA ASP A 285 -21.03 22.83 -17.76
C ASP A 285 -19.74 22.78 -16.92
N TYR A 286 -19.55 23.73 -16.02
CA TYR A 286 -18.43 23.71 -15.08
C TYR A 286 -18.46 22.47 -14.18
N CYS A 287 -19.62 22.17 -13.58
CA CYS A 287 -19.77 20.99 -12.73
C CYS A 287 -19.51 19.69 -13.49
N ARG A 288 -19.99 19.57 -14.74
CA ARG A 288 -19.71 18.37 -15.57
C ARG A 288 -18.21 18.19 -15.83
N GLN A 289 -17.51 19.26 -16.24
CA GLN A 289 -16.07 19.20 -16.48
C GLN A 289 -15.27 18.86 -15.20
N ILE A 290 -15.67 19.39 -14.03
CA ILE A 290 -15.03 19.06 -12.76
C ILE A 290 -15.29 17.59 -12.40
N LEU A 291 -16.51 17.08 -12.63
CA LEU A 291 -16.87 15.69 -12.33
C LEU A 291 -16.13 14.68 -13.23
N GLU A 292 -15.74 15.04 -14.44
CA GLU A 292 -14.84 14.23 -15.28
C GLU A 292 -13.47 14.05 -14.63
N LEU A 293 -13.05 14.98 -13.78
CA LEU A 293 -11.78 14.97 -13.04
C LEU A 293 -11.96 14.62 -11.55
N LYS A 294 -13.10 14.06 -11.15
CA LYS A 294 -13.48 13.85 -9.74
C LYS A 294 -12.46 13.04 -8.93
N ASP A 295 -11.72 12.14 -9.57
CA ASP A 295 -10.71 11.32 -8.90
C ASP A 295 -9.50 12.14 -8.41
N PHE A 296 -9.32 13.35 -8.92
CA PHE A 296 -8.29 14.31 -8.51
C PHE A 296 -8.80 15.35 -7.47
N LEU A 297 -10.06 15.30 -7.07
CA LEU A 297 -10.58 16.16 -5.99
C LEU A 297 -9.90 15.85 -4.64
N VAL A 298 -9.57 14.60 -4.38
CA VAL A 298 -8.78 14.21 -3.21
C VAL A 298 -7.30 14.31 -3.56
N LYS A 299 -6.50 14.95 -2.67
CA LYS A 299 -5.04 15.04 -2.87
C LYS A 299 -4.43 13.63 -2.91
N GLN A 300 -3.78 13.30 -4.00
CA GLN A 300 -3.09 12.05 -4.19
C GLN A 300 -1.79 11.97 -3.34
N SER A 301 -1.37 10.76 -3.03
CA SER A 301 -0.08 10.47 -2.40
C SER A 301 0.82 9.82 -3.43
N GLN A 302 1.80 10.57 -3.95
CA GLN A 302 2.73 10.06 -4.96
C GLN A 302 3.88 9.31 -4.31
N TRP A 303 4.15 8.10 -4.79
CA TRP A 303 5.22 7.23 -4.34
C TRP A 303 6.10 6.79 -5.50
N VAL A 304 7.41 6.89 -5.32
CA VAL A 304 8.43 6.35 -6.21
C VAL A 304 9.09 5.20 -5.47
N ILE A 305 8.94 3.97 -5.99
CA ILE A 305 9.35 2.75 -5.29
C ILE A 305 10.38 2.00 -6.14
N GLY A 306 11.44 1.50 -5.51
CA GLY A 306 12.42 0.64 -6.16
C GLY A 306 13.47 0.11 -5.20
N GLY A 307 14.33 -0.78 -5.71
CA GLY A 307 15.43 -1.39 -4.98
C GLY A 307 16.68 -0.51 -4.94
N ASP A 308 17.73 -1.04 -4.29
CA ASP A 308 19.01 -0.36 -4.15
C ASP A 308 19.74 -0.19 -5.50
N GLY A 309 19.63 -1.14 -6.41
CA GLY A 309 20.24 -1.02 -7.75
C GLY A 309 19.73 0.20 -8.52
N TRP A 310 18.45 0.52 -8.40
CA TRP A 310 17.89 1.75 -8.91
C TRP A 310 18.42 2.97 -8.16
N ALA A 311 18.16 3.04 -6.84
CA ALA A 311 18.34 4.26 -6.07
C ALA A 311 19.81 4.62 -5.80
N TYR A 312 20.69 3.63 -5.64
CA TYR A 312 22.10 3.87 -5.34
C TYR A 312 22.99 3.95 -6.58
N ASP A 313 22.56 3.33 -7.68
CA ASP A 313 23.36 3.19 -8.90
C ASP A 313 22.74 3.91 -10.09
N ILE A 314 22.03 3.20 -10.95
CA ILE A 314 21.66 3.70 -12.28
C ILE A 314 20.63 4.84 -12.25
N GLY A 315 19.66 4.79 -11.35
CA GLY A 315 18.62 5.82 -11.22
C GLY A 315 18.98 6.96 -10.27
N PHE A 316 20.20 6.97 -9.69
CA PHE A 316 20.56 7.95 -8.68
C PHE A 316 20.51 9.39 -9.19
N GLY A 317 20.94 9.66 -10.43
CA GLY A 317 20.93 11.01 -10.98
C GLY A 317 19.53 11.62 -11.06
N GLY A 318 18.55 10.84 -11.53
CA GLY A 318 17.14 11.25 -11.53
C GLY A 318 16.55 11.37 -10.14
N LEU A 319 16.88 10.44 -9.25
CA LEU A 319 16.45 10.51 -7.85
C LEU A 319 16.98 11.77 -7.16
N ASP A 320 18.25 12.11 -7.36
CA ASP A 320 18.86 13.33 -6.83
C ASP A 320 18.11 14.57 -7.31
N HIS A 321 17.79 14.65 -8.61
CA HIS A 321 17.01 15.74 -9.19
C HIS A 321 15.60 15.84 -8.59
N VAL A 322 14.92 14.71 -8.39
CA VAL A 322 13.58 14.69 -7.76
C VAL A 322 13.64 15.21 -6.33
N LEU A 323 14.63 14.79 -5.54
CA LEU A 323 14.84 15.29 -4.18
C LEU A 323 15.13 16.80 -4.18
N ALA A 324 15.95 17.27 -5.13
CA ALA A 324 16.29 18.68 -5.29
C ALA A 324 15.08 19.56 -5.67
N SER A 325 14.05 18.98 -6.29
CA SER A 325 12.86 19.73 -6.72
C SER A 325 12.02 20.30 -5.58
N GLY A 326 12.12 19.73 -4.37
CA GLY A 326 11.30 20.09 -3.21
C GLY A 326 9.80 19.83 -3.38
N LEU A 327 9.40 19.05 -4.39
CA LEU A 327 8.01 18.67 -4.63
C LEU A 327 7.56 17.56 -3.67
N ASP A 328 6.25 17.46 -3.44
CA ASP A 328 5.64 16.52 -2.49
C ASP A 328 5.56 15.10 -3.08
N VAL A 329 6.73 14.49 -3.23
CA VAL A 329 6.91 13.11 -3.73
C VAL A 329 7.54 12.26 -2.64
N ASN A 330 6.95 11.10 -2.36
CA ASN A 330 7.50 10.13 -1.42
C ASN A 330 8.38 9.13 -2.17
N VAL A 331 9.56 8.85 -1.64
CA VAL A 331 10.50 7.87 -2.16
C VAL A 331 10.64 6.73 -1.18
N LEU A 332 10.40 5.49 -1.64
CA LEU A 332 10.63 4.27 -0.86
C LEU A 332 11.73 3.45 -1.53
N VAL A 333 12.90 3.42 -0.90
CA VAL A 333 13.99 2.55 -1.31
C VAL A 333 13.98 1.28 -0.48
N LEU A 334 13.76 0.14 -1.14
CA LEU A 334 13.82 -1.18 -0.52
C LEU A 334 15.25 -1.72 -0.72
N ASP A 335 16.08 -1.50 0.29
CA ASP A 335 17.51 -1.78 0.25
C ASP A 335 17.79 -3.23 0.63
N THR A 336 18.00 -4.08 -0.35
CA THR A 336 18.38 -5.49 -0.21
C THR A 336 19.89 -5.71 -0.34
N GLU A 337 20.67 -4.63 -0.47
CA GLU A 337 22.13 -4.61 -0.53
C GLU A 337 22.75 -5.27 -1.77
N VAL A 338 21.93 -5.76 -2.68
CA VAL A 338 22.34 -6.34 -3.97
C VAL A 338 21.23 -6.13 -5.01
N TYR A 339 21.57 -6.25 -6.29
CA TYR A 339 20.60 -6.42 -7.38
C TYR A 339 19.94 -7.80 -7.25
N SER A 340 18.88 -7.92 -6.45
CA SER A 340 18.31 -9.24 -6.10
C SER A 340 17.61 -9.92 -7.27
N ASN A 341 16.76 -9.21 -8.01
CA ASN A 341 15.98 -9.80 -9.09
C ASN A 341 16.83 -10.29 -10.26
N THR A 342 17.90 -9.59 -10.59
CA THR A 342 18.81 -9.93 -11.70
C THR A 342 19.82 -11.02 -11.33
N GLY A 343 19.95 -11.37 -10.05
CA GLY A 343 20.70 -12.54 -9.60
C GLY A 343 21.86 -12.26 -8.64
N GLY A 344 21.78 -11.21 -7.81
CA GLY A 344 22.71 -10.99 -6.69
C GLY A 344 24.00 -10.27 -7.05
N GLN A 345 23.95 -9.33 -7.98
CA GLN A 345 25.08 -8.47 -8.32
C GLN A 345 25.31 -7.41 -7.23
N SER A 346 26.58 -7.07 -7.02
CA SER A 346 26.97 -6.00 -6.10
C SER A 346 26.45 -4.64 -6.59
N SER A 347 25.82 -3.89 -5.68
CA SER A 347 25.44 -2.48 -5.85
C SER A 347 26.30 -1.55 -5.00
N LYS A 348 26.07 -0.23 -5.08
CA LYS A 348 26.68 0.73 -4.14
C LYS A 348 26.11 0.63 -2.73
N ALA A 349 25.00 -0.10 -2.53
CA ALA A 349 24.46 -0.42 -1.24
C ALA A 349 25.10 -1.65 -0.57
N THR A 350 25.86 -2.44 -1.30
CA THR A 350 26.52 -3.65 -0.78
C THR A 350 27.58 -3.28 0.26
N PRO A 351 27.52 -3.85 1.49
CA PRO A 351 28.49 -3.56 2.54
C PRO A 351 29.92 -4.00 2.23
N VAL A 352 30.91 -3.41 2.91
CA VAL A 352 32.30 -3.83 2.84
C VAL A 352 32.45 -5.28 3.28
N GLY A 353 33.19 -6.08 2.55
CA GLY A 353 33.44 -7.48 2.81
C GLY A 353 32.34 -8.44 2.34
N ALA A 354 31.16 -7.96 2.00
CA ALA A 354 30.08 -8.80 1.48
C ALA A 354 30.43 -9.42 0.14
N VAL A 355 30.17 -10.70 -0.02
CA VAL A 355 30.38 -11.45 -1.26
C VAL A 355 29.11 -11.37 -2.11
N ALA A 356 29.25 -10.94 -3.35
CA ALA A 356 28.18 -10.86 -4.34
C ALA A 356 28.75 -11.09 -5.75
N LYS A 357 27.90 -11.25 -6.76
CA LYS A 357 28.39 -11.23 -8.16
C LYS A 357 29.10 -9.89 -8.43
N PHE A 358 30.19 -9.93 -9.15
CA PHE A 358 31.15 -8.85 -9.36
C PHE A 358 31.94 -8.37 -8.11
N ALA A 359 31.76 -9.05 -6.99
CA ALA A 359 32.49 -8.85 -5.75
C ALA A 359 32.80 -10.19 -5.07
N SER A 360 33.31 -11.17 -5.82
CA SER A 360 33.60 -12.54 -5.36
C SER A 360 34.66 -12.63 -4.26
N ALA A 361 35.57 -11.67 -4.21
CA ALA A 361 36.60 -11.55 -3.15
C ALA A 361 36.17 -10.59 -2.01
N GLY A 362 34.89 -10.25 -1.96
CA GLY A 362 34.32 -9.27 -1.03
C GLY A 362 34.35 -7.84 -1.57
N LYS A 363 33.32 -7.08 -1.25
CA LYS A 363 33.20 -5.66 -1.62
C LYS A 363 34.31 -4.85 -0.95
N ARG A 364 35.09 -4.11 -1.72
CA ARG A 364 36.25 -3.34 -1.23
C ARG A 364 35.89 -1.93 -0.76
N ILE A 365 34.84 -1.34 -1.29
CA ILE A 365 34.41 0.04 -1.03
C ILE A 365 33.21 0.08 -0.07
N ARG A 366 33.14 1.16 0.71
CA ARG A 366 32.03 1.37 1.65
C ARG A 366 30.69 1.51 0.91
N LYS A 367 29.61 1.13 1.59
CA LYS A 367 28.24 1.42 1.19
C LYS A 367 28.08 2.93 1.02
N LYS A 368 27.46 3.35 -0.07
CA LYS A 368 27.03 4.73 -0.29
C LYS A 368 26.00 5.10 0.75
N ASP A 369 26.16 6.24 1.40
CA ASP A 369 25.17 6.75 2.36
C ASP A 369 24.15 7.62 1.62
N LEU A 370 23.11 6.97 1.10
CA LEU A 370 22.04 7.65 0.35
C LEU A 370 21.22 8.58 1.27
N GLY A 371 21.01 8.17 2.53
CA GLY A 371 20.29 8.98 3.50
C GLY A 371 21.03 10.28 3.82
N ALA A 372 22.34 10.20 4.07
CA ALA A 372 23.16 11.39 4.32
C ALA A 372 23.18 12.34 3.11
N ILE A 373 23.25 11.81 1.89
CA ILE A 373 23.16 12.63 0.67
C ILE A 373 21.80 13.35 0.60
N ALA A 374 20.70 12.65 0.82
CA ALA A 374 19.36 13.25 0.80
C ALA A 374 19.19 14.34 1.88
N MET A 375 19.78 14.16 3.07
CA MET A 375 19.76 15.15 4.14
C MET A 375 20.49 16.46 3.77
N THR A 376 21.42 16.45 2.82
CA THR A 376 22.14 17.67 2.40
C THR A 376 21.23 18.73 1.81
N TYR A 377 20.05 18.37 1.31
CA TYR A 377 19.05 19.33 0.81
C TYR A 377 18.39 20.16 1.91
N GLY A 378 18.41 19.70 3.18
CA GLY A 378 17.92 20.44 4.33
C GLY A 378 16.38 20.45 4.49
N TYR A 379 15.63 20.23 3.43
CA TYR A 379 14.15 20.17 3.45
C TYR A 379 13.61 18.77 3.18
N VAL A 380 14.44 17.78 2.86
CA VAL A 380 14.04 16.40 2.65
C VAL A 380 13.96 15.67 4.00
N TYR A 381 12.79 15.14 4.34
CA TYR A 381 12.64 14.25 5.49
C TYR A 381 13.22 12.88 5.13
N VAL A 382 14.15 12.40 5.91
CA VAL A 382 14.80 11.10 5.70
C VAL A 382 14.55 10.18 6.89
N ALA A 383 14.12 8.95 6.62
CA ALA A 383 13.98 7.91 7.63
C ALA A 383 14.60 6.61 7.13
N GLN A 384 15.34 5.94 8.00
CA GLN A 384 15.79 4.57 7.80
C GLN A 384 15.07 3.68 8.80
N VAL A 385 14.40 2.64 8.30
CA VAL A 385 13.55 1.76 9.12
C VAL A 385 13.90 0.30 8.85
N SER A 386 13.73 -0.54 9.88
CA SER A 386 13.84 -2.00 9.80
C SER A 386 12.63 -2.63 10.47
N ILE A 387 12.19 -3.77 9.96
CA ILE A 387 11.09 -4.56 10.55
C ILE A 387 11.60 -5.44 11.72
N GLY A 388 12.86 -5.83 11.71
CA GLY A 388 13.47 -6.71 12.69
C GLY A 388 14.50 -6.04 13.57
#